data_be9d78c348fa9118b041eee3b34fa39f
#
_entry.id   be9d78c348fa9118b041eee3b34fa39f
#
_cell.length_a   1.000
_cell.length_b   1.000
_cell.length_c   1.000
_cell.angle_alpha   90.00
_cell.angle_beta   90.00
_cell.angle_gamma   90.00
#
_symmetry.space_group_name_H-M   'P 1'
#
loop_
_entity.id
_entity.type
_entity.pdbx_description
1 polymer ?
#
loop_
_entity_poly.entity_id
_entity_poly.type
_entity_poly.pdbx_seq_one_letter_code
_entity_poly.pdbx_strand_id
1 'polypeptide(L)'
;MKKILSILFFAGMPALTWAQLTVQNQQTAIDLVNTLVASSGTAGITISNPVLTCDTLSNGLFSGTSNLGISNGIVLGTGAVATDTSMALFGIDGSYLDFSSYMANTAGDADLNALVTSPTYDACVLEFDLQPAGNYIEFEYVFGSEEYPDYNCTSFNDIFAFFVSGPGITGLHNMAIIPGTTIPVSINSINDGSNGNCSSYQNLYVSNTGSITTVDGFTTPLIATHPVTPGQTYHLKLAVSDVSDGIFNTFVFLKANSLKSGTTGPNAVSSIDAENSLQVYPSVVDDQLQIQNNSQEPVQLSLLDINGKQVFKQKLAAYPVHQTIPMSALTQGMYFVQMRQLQSGRVSSSRIFKQ
;
A
#
# COMPACT_ATOMS: atom_id res chain seq x y z
N MET A 1 12.38 54.80 46.27
CA MET A 1 12.10 54.34 44.89
C MET A 1 12.41 52.87 44.80
N LYS A 2 11.40 52.00 44.86
CA LYS A 2 11.57 50.53 44.71
C LYS A 2 11.36 50.22 43.23
N LYS A 3 12.39 49.67 42.57
CA LYS A 3 12.30 49.16 41.20
C LYS A 3 11.69 47.75 41.24
N ILE A 4 10.51 47.59 40.64
CA ILE A 4 9.88 46.31 40.41
C ILE A 4 10.48 45.71 39.13
N LEU A 5 11.16 44.61 39.27
CA LEU A 5 11.71 43.82 38.15
C LEU A 5 10.61 42.80 37.70
N SER A 6 9.96 43.10 36.59
CA SER A 6 9.01 42.14 35.97
C SER A 6 9.79 41.08 35.20
N ILE A 7 9.75 39.86 35.72
CA ILE A 7 10.27 38.67 35.02
C ILE A 7 9.13 38.16 34.11
N LEU A 8 9.29 38.31 32.79
CA LEU A 8 8.44 37.66 31.82
C LEU A 8 8.80 36.18 31.76
N PHE A 9 7.90 35.30 32.22
CA PHE A 9 7.95 33.89 31.98
C PHE A 9 7.47 33.62 30.54
N PHE A 10 8.38 33.29 29.64
CA PHE A 10 8.06 32.70 28.36
C PHE A 10 7.73 31.23 28.63
N ALA A 11 6.42 30.87 28.71
CA ALA A 11 5.97 29.51 28.65
C ALA A 11 6.21 29.00 27.22
N GLY A 12 7.28 28.23 27.02
CA GLY A 12 7.52 27.52 25.79
C GLY A 12 6.38 26.52 25.60
N MET A 13 5.47 26.76 24.64
CA MET A 13 4.55 25.74 24.17
C MET A 13 5.41 24.65 23.55
N PRO A 14 5.19 23.36 23.94
CA PRO A 14 5.82 22.28 23.21
C PRO A 14 5.29 22.33 21.77
N ALA A 15 6.19 22.50 20.82
CA ALA A 15 5.88 22.29 19.41
C ALA A 15 5.44 20.82 19.29
N LEU A 16 4.17 20.58 19.03
CA LEU A 16 3.68 19.27 18.61
C LEU A 16 4.27 19.04 17.21
N THR A 17 5.43 18.40 17.15
CA THR A 17 5.94 17.86 15.89
C THR A 17 5.02 16.72 15.51
N TRP A 18 4.14 16.95 14.57
CA TRP A 18 3.44 15.86 13.89
C TRP A 18 4.53 15.04 13.23
N ALA A 19 4.56 13.74 13.52
CA ALA A 19 5.45 12.81 12.84
C ALA A 19 4.96 12.74 11.38
N GLN A 20 5.63 13.49 10.52
CA GLN A 20 5.37 13.52 9.08
C GLN A 20 6.05 12.33 8.43
N LEU A 21 5.56 11.90 7.27
CA LEU A 21 6.28 10.96 6.41
C LEU A 21 7.65 11.56 6.08
N THR A 22 8.69 10.77 6.23
CA THR A 22 10.06 11.14 5.85
C THR A 22 10.59 10.14 4.85
N VAL A 23 11.33 10.61 3.85
CA VAL A 23 11.93 9.75 2.82
C VAL A 23 13.42 10.04 2.72
N GLN A 24 14.21 8.98 2.70
CA GLN A 24 15.65 9.01 2.42
C GLN A 24 15.85 8.45 1.01
N ASN A 25 16.06 9.33 0.03
CA ASN A 25 16.28 8.95 -1.38
C ASN A 25 17.68 8.36 -1.64
N GLN A 26 17.98 8.04 -2.91
CA GLN A 26 19.29 7.59 -3.40
C GLN A 26 19.79 6.31 -2.70
N GLN A 27 18.90 5.36 -2.50
CA GLN A 27 19.25 4.07 -1.91
C GLN A 27 19.89 3.14 -2.93
N THR A 28 20.70 2.21 -2.45
CA THR A 28 21.22 1.14 -3.32
C THR A 28 20.19 0.01 -3.48
N ALA A 29 20.31 -0.78 -4.56
CA ALA A 29 19.45 -1.94 -4.77
C ALA A 29 19.43 -2.88 -3.56
N ILE A 30 20.59 -3.10 -2.93
CA ILE A 30 20.70 -4.01 -1.77
C ILE A 30 20.02 -3.43 -0.52
N ASP A 31 20.05 -2.11 -0.30
CA ASP A 31 19.37 -1.46 0.83
C ASP A 31 17.86 -1.59 0.68
N LEU A 32 17.34 -1.36 -0.53
CA LEU A 32 15.92 -1.50 -0.86
C LEU A 32 15.44 -2.94 -0.62
N VAL A 33 16.15 -3.92 -1.18
CA VAL A 33 15.76 -5.33 -1.05
C VAL A 33 15.86 -5.81 0.40
N ASN A 34 16.91 -5.45 1.13
CA ASN A 34 17.06 -5.81 2.54
C ASN A 34 15.95 -5.22 3.42
N THR A 35 15.45 -4.04 3.06
CA THR A 35 14.31 -3.42 3.77
C THR A 35 13.01 -4.18 3.53
N LEU A 36 12.80 -4.70 2.32
CA LEU A 36 11.59 -5.46 1.97
C LEU A 36 11.54 -6.82 2.65
N VAL A 37 12.69 -7.49 2.79
CA VAL A 37 12.74 -8.86 3.31
C VAL A 37 12.45 -8.87 4.80
N ALA A 38 11.53 -9.70 5.25
CA ALA A 38 11.25 -9.91 6.66
C ALA A 38 12.53 -10.35 7.41
N SER A 39 12.72 -9.83 8.62
CA SER A 39 13.92 -10.04 9.45
C SER A 39 14.33 -11.51 9.49
N SER A 40 15.64 -11.76 9.50
CA SER A 40 16.28 -13.08 9.40
C SER A 40 15.62 -14.14 10.31
N GLY A 41 15.21 -15.24 9.72
CA GLY A 41 14.58 -16.39 10.38
C GLY A 41 13.08 -16.56 10.13
N THR A 42 12.36 -15.51 9.73
CA THR A 42 10.92 -15.58 9.43
C THR A 42 10.60 -15.39 7.94
N ALA A 43 11.51 -14.76 7.19
CA ALA A 43 11.29 -14.50 5.76
C ALA A 43 11.19 -15.79 4.92
N GLY A 44 11.96 -16.80 5.27
CA GLY A 44 12.05 -18.03 4.48
C GLY A 44 12.56 -17.78 3.05
N ILE A 45 13.40 -16.76 2.83
CA ILE A 45 13.93 -16.37 1.51
C ILE A 45 15.42 -16.07 1.57
N THR A 46 16.10 -16.40 0.48
CA THR A 46 17.47 -15.93 0.19
C THR A 46 17.42 -15.05 -1.05
N ILE A 47 18.08 -13.89 -0.99
CA ILE A 47 18.15 -12.91 -2.08
C ILE A 47 19.54 -12.91 -2.68
N SER A 48 19.61 -12.70 -4.01
CA SER A 48 20.85 -12.48 -4.75
C SER A 48 20.63 -11.54 -5.94
N ASN A 49 21.75 -11.02 -6.49
CA ASN A 49 21.77 -10.23 -7.71
C ASN A 49 20.84 -9.00 -7.73
N PRO A 50 20.76 -8.16 -6.69
CA PRO A 50 19.91 -6.99 -6.74
C PRO A 50 20.46 -5.93 -7.70
N VAL A 51 19.60 -5.42 -8.58
CA VAL A 51 19.90 -4.37 -9.57
C VAL A 51 18.80 -3.31 -9.47
N LEU A 52 19.20 -2.04 -9.55
CA LEU A 52 18.30 -0.89 -9.59
C LEU A 52 18.57 -0.10 -10.85
N THR A 53 17.54 0.04 -11.68
CA THR A 53 17.54 0.90 -12.87
C THR A 53 16.47 1.97 -12.67
N CYS A 54 16.89 3.13 -12.17
CA CYS A 54 16.01 4.17 -11.69
C CYS A 54 16.75 5.49 -11.73
N ASP A 55 16.05 6.61 -11.94
CA ASP A 55 16.65 7.91 -11.63
C ASP A 55 17.05 7.94 -10.14
N THR A 56 18.15 8.62 -9.85
CA THR A 56 18.72 8.62 -8.49
C THR A 56 17.79 9.19 -7.42
N LEU A 57 16.87 10.08 -7.80
CA LEU A 57 15.91 10.72 -6.90
C LEU A 57 14.58 9.96 -6.81
N SER A 58 14.37 8.97 -7.68
CA SER A 58 13.10 8.24 -7.81
C SER A 58 12.98 6.97 -6.94
N ASN A 59 13.86 6.80 -5.98
CA ASN A 59 13.83 5.68 -5.04
C ASN A 59 14.23 6.10 -3.62
N GLY A 60 13.70 5.42 -2.61
CA GLY A 60 14.03 5.75 -1.23
C GLY A 60 13.50 4.80 -0.17
N LEU A 61 13.91 5.03 1.06
CA LEU A 61 13.33 4.45 2.27
C LEU A 61 12.38 5.45 2.89
N PHE A 62 11.14 5.06 3.15
CA PHE A 62 10.18 5.92 3.85
C PHE A 62 9.87 5.42 5.25
N SER A 63 9.57 6.35 6.15
CA SER A 63 9.10 6.05 7.51
C SER A 63 8.31 7.22 8.08
N GLY A 64 7.44 6.93 9.04
CA GLY A 64 6.66 7.95 9.74
C GLY A 64 5.16 7.69 9.73
N THR A 65 4.40 8.70 10.10
CA THR A 65 2.93 8.63 10.13
C THR A 65 2.38 9.15 8.81
N SER A 66 1.56 8.35 8.16
CA SER A 66 0.82 8.72 6.96
C SER A 66 -0.56 8.06 6.95
N ASN A 67 -1.39 8.46 6.01
CA ASN A 67 -2.70 7.84 5.75
C ASN A 67 -2.61 6.65 4.76
N LEU A 68 -1.42 6.29 4.30
CA LEU A 68 -1.18 5.19 3.36
C LEU A 68 -1.56 3.79 3.92
N GLY A 69 -1.75 3.66 5.23
CA GLY A 69 -2.02 2.37 5.88
C GLY A 69 -0.78 1.51 6.12
N ILE A 70 0.40 1.95 5.67
CA ILE A 70 1.72 1.37 5.93
C ILE A 70 2.64 2.47 6.46
N SER A 71 3.48 2.17 7.44
CA SER A 71 4.24 3.19 8.19
C SER A 71 5.72 3.30 7.80
N ASN A 72 6.26 2.28 7.13
CA ASN A 72 7.66 2.26 6.71
C ASN A 72 7.89 1.22 5.61
N GLY A 73 8.91 1.44 4.81
CA GLY A 73 9.26 0.57 3.70
C GLY A 73 10.16 1.24 2.68
N ILE A 74 10.05 0.78 1.44
CA ILE A 74 10.69 1.41 0.29
C ILE A 74 9.64 2.11 -0.57
N VAL A 75 10.05 3.16 -1.27
CA VAL A 75 9.27 3.81 -2.31
C VAL A 75 10.05 3.81 -3.60
N LEU A 76 9.38 3.44 -4.68
CA LEU A 76 9.83 3.59 -6.05
C LEU A 76 8.86 4.55 -6.75
N GLY A 77 9.36 5.48 -7.54
CA GLY A 77 8.52 6.48 -8.20
C GLY A 77 9.00 6.84 -9.59
N THR A 78 8.17 7.52 -10.35
CA THR A 78 8.51 8.07 -11.65
C THR A 78 9.16 9.45 -11.52
N GLY A 79 8.99 10.10 -10.37
CA GLY A 79 9.62 11.37 -10.00
C GLY A 79 10.37 11.32 -8.67
N ALA A 80 10.69 12.47 -8.11
CA ALA A 80 11.43 12.57 -6.86
C ALA A 80 10.63 12.04 -5.67
N VAL A 81 11.25 11.19 -4.85
CA VAL A 81 10.62 10.61 -3.65
C VAL A 81 10.91 11.39 -2.37
N ALA A 82 11.82 12.36 -2.39
CA ALA A 82 12.17 13.17 -1.23
C ALA A 82 12.20 14.67 -1.57
N THR A 83 11.69 15.47 -0.66
CA THR A 83 11.71 16.94 -0.79
C THR A 83 13.09 17.50 -0.49
N ASP A 84 13.58 18.41 -1.35
CA ASP A 84 14.75 19.24 -1.14
C ASP A 84 14.43 20.71 -1.42
N THR A 85 14.11 21.44 -0.37
CA THR A 85 13.73 22.87 -0.47
C THR A 85 14.89 23.75 -0.94
N SER A 86 16.15 23.35 -0.78
CA SER A 86 17.33 24.08 -1.26
C SER A 86 17.45 24.08 -2.77
N MET A 87 16.90 23.05 -3.41
CA MET A 87 16.86 22.85 -4.87
C MET A 87 15.50 23.25 -5.47
N ALA A 88 14.57 23.76 -4.67
CA ALA A 88 13.15 23.94 -5.05
C ALA A 88 12.51 22.66 -5.59
N LEU A 89 12.91 21.50 -5.04
CA LEU A 89 12.45 20.18 -5.42
C LEU A 89 11.43 19.68 -4.37
N PHE A 90 10.25 19.29 -4.82
CA PHE A 90 9.23 18.70 -3.97
C PHE A 90 9.09 17.23 -4.31
N GLY A 91 9.33 16.38 -3.34
CA GLY A 91 9.15 14.95 -3.43
C GLY A 91 7.86 14.51 -2.73
N ILE A 92 7.62 13.20 -2.72
CA ILE A 92 6.42 12.57 -2.16
C ILE A 92 6.16 12.93 -0.69
N ASP A 93 7.18 13.30 0.08
CA ASP A 93 7.12 13.73 1.49
C ASP A 93 6.90 15.25 1.65
N GLY A 94 6.72 15.96 0.57
CA GLY A 94 6.43 17.42 0.55
C GLY A 94 4.98 17.71 0.89
N SER A 95 4.74 18.75 1.68
CA SER A 95 3.40 19.25 2.01
C SER A 95 2.85 20.25 0.96
N TYR A 96 3.35 20.28 -0.23
CA TYR A 96 2.96 21.17 -1.34
C TYR A 96 2.40 20.32 -2.49
N LEU A 97 1.14 20.22 -2.52
CA LEU A 97 0.12 20.81 -3.33
C LEU A 97 0.33 20.58 -4.83
N ASP A 98 -0.42 19.75 -5.42
CA ASP A 98 -0.76 19.55 -6.80
C ASP A 98 0.22 18.70 -7.65
N PHE A 99 1.51 18.69 -7.45
CA PHE A 99 2.44 17.78 -8.17
C PHE A 99 3.87 17.85 -7.63
N SER A 100 4.66 16.78 -7.82
CA SER A 100 6.11 16.85 -7.62
C SER A 100 6.75 17.69 -8.73
N SER A 101 7.74 18.51 -8.38
CA SER A 101 8.39 19.41 -9.34
C SER A 101 9.45 18.73 -10.21
N TYR A 102 9.64 17.42 -10.05
CA TYR A 102 10.73 16.70 -10.70
C TYR A 102 10.20 15.65 -11.68
N MET A 103 10.62 15.76 -12.92
CA MET A 103 10.45 14.75 -13.97
C MET A 103 11.80 14.08 -14.23
N ALA A 104 11.88 12.77 -14.15
CA ALA A 104 13.13 12.03 -14.34
C ALA A 104 13.65 12.13 -15.79
N ASN A 105 12.76 12.26 -16.75
CA ASN A 105 13.06 12.29 -18.20
C ASN A 105 13.88 11.08 -18.65
N THR A 106 13.56 9.92 -18.11
CA THR A 106 14.19 8.65 -18.45
C THR A 106 13.30 7.78 -19.36
N ALA A 107 13.84 6.67 -19.82
CA ALA A 107 13.07 5.73 -20.65
C ALA A 107 12.01 5.00 -19.79
N GLY A 108 10.93 4.55 -20.46
CA GLY A 108 10.00 3.60 -19.90
C GLY A 108 10.54 2.17 -19.85
N ASP A 109 9.68 1.22 -19.48
CA ASP A 109 10.03 -0.19 -19.34
C ASP A 109 9.31 -1.07 -20.37
N ALA A 110 10.03 -2.00 -21.00
CA ALA A 110 9.50 -2.83 -22.09
C ALA A 110 8.41 -3.81 -21.62
N ASP A 111 8.52 -4.34 -20.41
CA ASP A 111 7.54 -5.28 -19.86
C ASP A 111 6.27 -4.56 -19.41
N LEU A 112 6.39 -3.33 -18.88
CA LEU A 112 5.25 -2.48 -18.60
C LEU A 112 4.54 -2.04 -19.88
N ASN A 113 5.28 -1.72 -20.96
CA ASN A 113 4.71 -1.42 -22.28
C ASN A 113 3.83 -2.56 -22.84
N ALA A 114 4.06 -3.81 -22.41
CA ALA A 114 3.21 -4.94 -22.81
C ALA A 114 1.85 -4.98 -22.07
N LEU A 115 1.70 -4.23 -21.00
CA LEU A 115 0.47 -4.18 -20.19
C LEU A 115 -0.44 -3.00 -20.49
N VAL A 116 0.07 -1.99 -21.19
CA VAL A 116 -0.63 -0.74 -21.53
C VAL A 116 -0.67 -0.50 -23.03
N THR A 117 -1.48 0.45 -23.49
CA THR A 117 -1.64 0.75 -24.93
C THR A 117 -0.80 1.92 -25.41
N SER A 118 -0.33 2.75 -24.48
CA SER A 118 0.53 3.91 -24.74
C SER A 118 1.96 3.64 -24.27
N PRO A 119 2.95 4.35 -24.77
CA PRO A 119 4.33 4.23 -24.31
C PRO A 119 4.47 4.58 -22.81
N THR A 120 5.40 3.91 -22.13
CA THR A 120 5.80 4.24 -20.76
C THR A 120 7.02 5.16 -20.75
N TYR A 121 7.16 5.94 -19.66
CA TYR A 121 8.24 6.88 -19.39
C TYR A 121 8.68 6.81 -17.94
N ASP A 122 9.84 7.32 -17.65
CA ASP A 122 10.36 7.53 -16.29
C ASP A 122 10.31 6.29 -15.39
N ALA A 123 10.63 5.12 -15.97
CA ALA A 123 10.58 3.87 -15.27
C ALA A 123 11.57 3.80 -14.10
N CYS A 124 11.08 3.37 -12.93
CA CYS A 124 11.93 2.96 -11.82
C CYS A 124 11.77 1.45 -11.61
N VAL A 125 12.87 0.70 -11.76
CA VAL A 125 12.88 -0.76 -11.79
C VAL A 125 13.87 -1.31 -10.78
N LEU A 126 13.38 -2.17 -9.87
CA LEU A 126 14.17 -2.95 -8.93
C LEU A 126 14.06 -4.44 -9.28
N GLU A 127 15.21 -5.08 -9.58
CA GLU A 127 15.28 -6.49 -9.94
C GLU A 127 16.15 -7.26 -8.95
N PHE A 128 15.81 -8.51 -8.69
CA PHE A 128 16.63 -9.41 -7.88
C PHE A 128 16.20 -10.87 -8.06
N ASP A 129 17.11 -11.77 -7.73
CA ASP A 129 16.79 -13.19 -7.65
C ASP A 129 16.40 -13.58 -6.23
N LEU A 130 15.44 -14.48 -6.12
CA LEU A 130 14.88 -14.96 -4.85
C LEU A 130 14.81 -16.48 -4.84
N GLN A 131 15.28 -17.10 -3.74
CA GLN A 131 15.10 -18.52 -3.47
C GLN A 131 14.19 -18.69 -2.26
N PRO A 132 12.93 -19.14 -2.43
CA PRO A 132 11.98 -19.34 -1.34
C PRO A 132 12.21 -20.67 -0.61
N ALA A 133 12.02 -20.67 0.70
CA ALA A 133 11.96 -21.91 1.49
C ALA A 133 10.55 -22.51 1.54
N GLY A 134 9.52 -21.69 1.30
CA GLY A 134 8.12 -22.09 1.26
C GLY A 134 7.58 -22.25 -0.16
N ASN A 135 6.28 -22.54 -0.27
CA ASN A 135 5.58 -22.80 -1.54
C ASN A 135 4.83 -21.58 -2.10
N TYR A 136 4.96 -20.42 -1.47
CA TYR A 136 4.49 -19.14 -1.99
C TYR A 136 5.42 -17.99 -1.56
N ILE A 137 5.32 -16.88 -2.29
CA ILE A 137 5.90 -15.59 -1.94
C ILE A 137 4.80 -14.54 -1.87
N GLU A 138 4.94 -13.58 -0.97
CA GLU A 138 4.03 -12.45 -0.86
C GLU A 138 4.73 -11.19 -0.35
N PHE A 139 4.15 -10.02 -0.67
CA PHE A 139 4.52 -8.73 -0.07
C PHE A 139 3.31 -7.79 -0.07
N GLU A 140 3.37 -6.74 0.75
CA GLU A 140 2.32 -5.73 0.92
C GLU A 140 2.76 -4.39 0.34
N TYR A 141 1.87 -3.72 -0.40
CA TYR A 141 2.17 -2.46 -1.07
C TYR A 141 0.95 -1.53 -1.17
N VAL A 142 1.22 -0.25 -1.46
CA VAL A 142 0.26 0.79 -1.80
C VAL A 142 0.72 1.45 -3.09
N PHE A 143 -0.18 1.64 -4.04
CA PHE A 143 0.03 2.38 -5.27
C PHE A 143 -0.63 3.75 -5.14
N GLY A 144 0.05 4.83 -5.47
CA GLY A 144 -0.47 6.18 -5.40
C GLY A 144 0.03 7.04 -6.54
N SER A 145 -0.75 8.04 -6.95
CA SER A 145 -0.45 8.90 -8.09
C SER A 145 -1.00 10.31 -7.91
N GLU A 146 -0.34 11.26 -8.53
CA GLU A 146 -0.77 12.65 -8.74
C GLU A 146 -1.75 12.77 -9.94
N GLU A 147 -1.95 11.71 -10.73
CA GLU A 147 -2.95 11.65 -11.80
C GLU A 147 -4.40 11.60 -11.29
N TYR A 148 -4.60 11.24 -10.05
CA TYR A 148 -5.93 11.16 -9.46
C TYR A 148 -6.49 12.53 -9.07
N PRO A 149 -7.80 12.73 -9.13
CA PRO A 149 -8.82 11.92 -9.83
C PRO A 149 -9.00 12.35 -11.28
N ASP A 150 -8.29 13.40 -11.75
CA ASP A 150 -8.59 14.15 -12.96
C ASP A 150 -8.29 13.36 -14.25
N TYR A 151 -7.30 12.49 -14.21
CA TYR A 151 -6.83 11.74 -15.38
C TYR A 151 -7.23 10.27 -15.37
N ASN A 152 -7.98 9.80 -14.36
CA ASN A 152 -8.50 8.44 -14.37
C ASN A 152 -9.40 8.19 -15.59
N CYS A 153 -9.38 6.95 -16.11
CA CYS A 153 -10.12 6.54 -17.30
C CYS A 153 -9.70 7.26 -18.60
N THR A 154 -8.48 7.79 -18.64
CA THR A 154 -7.87 8.42 -19.82
C THR A 154 -6.73 7.57 -20.38
N SER A 155 -5.94 8.14 -21.30
CA SER A 155 -4.71 7.52 -21.80
C SER A 155 -3.52 7.63 -20.83
N PHE A 156 -3.60 8.50 -19.84
CA PHE A 156 -2.62 8.66 -18.77
C PHE A 156 -2.92 7.60 -17.70
N ASN A 157 -2.45 6.39 -17.92
CA ASN A 157 -2.81 5.21 -17.12
C ASN A 157 -1.55 4.63 -16.46
N ASP A 158 -0.91 5.42 -15.63
CA ASP A 158 0.29 5.02 -14.92
C ASP A 158 0.13 3.67 -14.24
N ILE A 159 1.19 2.90 -14.27
CA ILE A 159 1.14 1.49 -13.97
C ILE A 159 2.30 1.03 -13.09
N PHE A 160 1.98 0.09 -12.23
CA PHE A 160 2.94 -0.71 -11.48
C PHE A 160 2.75 -2.20 -11.79
N ALA A 161 3.86 -2.90 -11.92
CA ALA A 161 3.85 -4.35 -12.00
C ALA A 161 4.91 -4.95 -11.08
N PHE A 162 4.58 -6.11 -10.52
CA PHE A 162 5.52 -6.97 -9.82
C PHE A 162 5.62 -8.29 -10.58
N PHE A 163 6.58 -8.34 -11.47
CA PHE A 163 6.79 -9.50 -12.29
C PHE A 163 7.60 -10.58 -11.57
N VAL A 164 7.19 -11.83 -11.79
CA VAL A 164 7.92 -13.03 -11.38
C VAL A 164 8.11 -13.95 -12.57
N SER A 165 9.30 -14.53 -12.68
CA SER A 165 9.60 -15.59 -13.65
C SER A 165 10.48 -16.67 -13.01
N GLY A 166 10.47 -17.88 -13.56
CA GLY A 166 11.26 -18.98 -13.03
C GLY A 166 10.60 -20.35 -13.21
N PRO A 167 11.06 -21.38 -12.51
CA PRO A 167 10.55 -22.73 -12.64
C PRO A 167 9.04 -22.84 -12.41
N GLY A 168 8.34 -23.45 -13.38
CA GLY A 168 6.88 -23.61 -13.32
C GLY A 168 6.07 -22.40 -13.76
N ILE A 169 6.71 -21.28 -14.12
CA ILE A 169 6.07 -20.06 -14.61
C ILE A 169 6.35 -19.93 -16.10
N THR A 170 5.31 -19.78 -16.91
CA THR A 170 5.46 -19.54 -18.36
C THR A 170 5.57 -18.05 -18.63
N GLY A 171 6.72 -17.61 -19.12
CA GLY A 171 6.98 -16.19 -19.38
C GLY A 171 7.14 -15.36 -18.13
N LEU A 172 6.63 -14.15 -18.19
CA LEU A 172 6.67 -13.16 -17.12
C LEU A 172 5.26 -13.00 -16.54
N HIS A 173 5.09 -13.25 -15.26
CA HIS A 173 3.79 -13.17 -14.59
C HIS A 173 3.71 -11.96 -13.66
N ASN A 174 2.71 -11.09 -13.86
CA ASN A 174 2.48 -9.94 -12.98
C ASN A 174 1.69 -10.36 -11.74
N MET A 175 2.26 -10.15 -10.56
CA MET A 175 1.63 -10.40 -9.26
C MET A 175 0.86 -9.19 -8.73
N ALA A 176 1.13 -7.97 -9.24
CA ALA A 176 0.44 -6.73 -8.87
C ALA A 176 -0.88 -6.61 -9.64
N ILE A 177 -1.83 -7.44 -9.28
CA ILE A 177 -3.18 -7.49 -9.86
C ILE A 177 -4.23 -7.19 -8.79
N ILE A 178 -5.37 -6.72 -9.25
CA ILE A 178 -6.52 -6.51 -8.36
C ILE A 178 -6.94 -7.87 -7.77
N PRO A 179 -7.13 -7.97 -6.45
CA PRO A 179 -7.45 -9.24 -5.79
C PRO A 179 -8.63 -9.98 -6.42
N GLY A 180 -8.42 -11.26 -6.76
CA GLY A 180 -9.42 -12.12 -7.39
C GLY A 180 -9.64 -11.89 -8.88
N THR A 181 -8.77 -11.11 -9.56
CA THR A 181 -8.83 -10.82 -11.00
C THR A 181 -7.49 -11.09 -11.69
N THR A 182 -7.44 -10.82 -13.00
CA THR A 182 -6.19 -10.76 -13.78
C THR A 182 -5.83 -9.33 -14.21
N ILE A 183 -6.51 -8.33 -13.64
CA ILE A 183 -6.38 -6.91 -14.03
C ILE A 183 -5.20 -6.31 -13.29
N PRO A 184 -4.20 -5.71 -13.98
CA PRO A 184 -3.11 -5.00 -13.34
C PRO A 184 -3.59 -3.81 -12.51
N VAL A 185 -2.86 -3.49 -11.44
CA VAL A 185 -3.08 -2.26 -10.68
C VAL A 185 -2.53 -1.07 -11.48
N SER A 186 -3.40 -0.10 -11.74
CA SER A 186 -3.11 1.13 -12.49
C SER A 186 -4.15 2.21 -12.15
N ILE A 187 -3.94 3.42 -12.63
CA ILE A 187 -4.89 4.53 -12.48
C ILE A 187 -6.29 4.14 -12.97
N ASN A 188 -6.39 3.52 -14.15
CA ASN A 188 -7.66 3.17 -14.77
C ASN A 188 -8.33 1.92 -14.17
N SER A 189 -7.66 1.20 -13.30
CA SER A 189 -8.23 0.01 -12.67
C SER A 189 -8.70 0.25 -11.24
N ILE A 190 -8.04 1.13 -10.49
CA ILE A 190 -8.44 1.52 -9.12
C ILE A 190 -8.56 3.04 -9.08
N ASN A 191 -9.79 3.56 -8.98
CA ASN A 191 -10.08 5.00 -8.96
C ASN A 191 -11.43 5.26 -8.30
N ASP A 192 -11.84 6.53 -8.20
CA ASP A 192 -13.10 6.96 -7.58
C ASP A 192 -14.34 6.77 -8.47
N GLY A 193 -14.15 6.43 -9.76
CA GLY A 193 -15.22 6.28 -10.73
C GLY A 193 -15.81 7.59 -11.23
N SER A 194 -15.21 8.74 -10.94
CA SER A 194 -15.73 10.07 -11.31
C SER A 194 -15.80 10.29 -12.82
N ASN A 195 -14.83 9.77 -13.59
CA ASN A 195 -14.75 9.94 -15.04
C ASN A 195 -15.47 8.84 -15.86
N GLY A 196 -16.08 7.86 -15.22
CA GLY A 196 -17.21 7.07 -15.71
C GLY A 196 -17.01 6.08 -16.86
N ASN A 197 -15.83 5.97 -17.49
CA ASN A 197 -15.65 5.19 -18.73
C ASN A 197 -14.74 3.96 -18.59
N CYS A 198 -14.23 3.68 -17.41
CA CYS A 198 -13.41 2.49 -17.15
C CYS A 198 -13.92 1.72 -15.94
N SER A 199 -13.47 0.47 -15.78
CA SER A 199 -13.76 -0.31 -14.59
C SER A 199 -13.07 0.32 -13.39
N SER A 200 -13.83 0.69 -12.37
CA SER A 200 -13.26 1.23 -11.15
C SER A 200 -13.50 0.28 -9.98
N TYR A 201 -12.43 -0.02 -9.25
CA TYR A 201 -12.52 -0.74 -7.97
C TYR A 201 -12.49 0.29 -6.84
N GLN A 202 -13.55 1.12 -6.76
CA GLN A 202 -13.68 2.23 -5.80
C GLN A 202 -13.46 1.82 -4.35
N ASN A 203 -13.78 0.59 -3.99
CA ASN A 203 -13.57 0.05 -2.65
C ASN A 203 -12.09 -0.15 -2.29
N LEU A 204 -11.20 -0.08 -3.26
CA LEU A 204 -9.75 -0.14 -3.08
C LEU A 204 -9.08 1.23 -3.22
N TYR A 205 -9.83 2.26 -3.61
CA TYR A 205 -9.34 3.62 -3.79
C TYR A 205 -9.53 4.47 -2.52
N VAL A 206 -8.55 5.31 -2.24
CA VAL A 206 -8.59 6.31 -1.16
C VAL A 206 -8.22 7.66 -1.75
N SER A 207 -9.13 8.63 -1.69
CA SER A 207 -8.83 10.02 -2.04
C SER A 207 -7.93 10.62 -0.97
N ASN A 208 -6.84 11.25 -1.37
CA ASN A 208 -5.92 11.90 -0.44
C ASN A 208 -6.35 13.35 -0.20
N THR A 209 -7.13 13.56 0.83
CA THR A 209 -7.54 14.91 1.28
C THR A 209 -6.57 15.52 2.27
N GLY A 210 -5.46 14.83 2.56
CA GLY A 210 -4.43 15.25 3.50
C GLY A 210 -3.24 15.91 2.80
N SER A 211 -2.35 16.52 3.59
CA SER A 211 -1.13 17.20 3.14
C SER A 211 0.14 16.45 3.56
N ILE A 212 0.08 15.11 3.68
CA ILE A 212 1.22 14.30 4.16
C ILE A 212 2.06 13.79 3.00
N THR A 213 1.42 13.52 1.85
CA THR A 213 2.06 13.11 0.60
C THR A 213 1.52 13.94 -0.55
N THR A 214 2.28 14.04 -1.66
CA THR A 214 1.89 14.78 -2.86
C THR A 214 0.85 14.04 -3.70
N VAL A 215 0.71 12.72 -3.56
CA VAL A 215 -0.29 11.95 -4.34
C VAL A 215 -1.71 12.39 -4.01
N ASP A 216 -2.53 12.55 -5.02
CA ASP A 216 -3.93 12.96 -4.89
C ASP A 216 -4.87 11.80 -4.58
N GLY A 217 -4.42 10.59 -4.88
CA GLY A 217 -5.10 9.36 -4.53
C GLY A 217 -4.17 8.17 -4.44
N PHE A 218 -4.61 7.13 -3.73
CA PHE A 218 -3.83 5.91 -3.56
C PHE A 218 -4.75 4.71 -3.29
N THR A 219 -4.20 3.51 -3.37
CA THR A 219 -4.93 2.28 -3.05
C THR A 219 -4.92 2.03 -1.54
N THR A 220 -5.92 1.31 -1.04
CA THR A 220 -5.74 0.60 0.24
C THR A 220 -4.52 -0.32 0.14
N PRO A 221 -3.88 -0.73 1.28
CA PRO A 221 -2.82 -1.73 1.22
C PRO A 221 -3.27 -3.00 0.50
N LEU A 222 -2.50 -3.41 -0.50
CA LEU A 222 -2.72 -4.58 -1.33
C LEU A 222 -1.65 -5.63 -1.06
N ILE A 223 -1.99 -6.91 -1.29
CA ILE A 223 -1.05 -8.02 -1.16
C ILE A 223 -0.84 -8.65 -2.53
N ALA A 224 0.40 -8.64 -3.01
CA ALA A 224 0.83 -9.43 -4.15
C ALA A 224 1.31 -10.79 -3.65
N THR A 225 0.86 -11.87 -4.28
CA THR A 225 1.23 -13.23 -3.90
C THR A 225 1.33 -14.14 -5.11
N HIS A 226 2.26 -15.10 -5.09
CA HIS A 226 2.41 -16.11 -6.13
C HIS A 226 2.88 -17.45 -5.56
N PRO A 227 2.33 -18.58 -6.03
CA PRO A 227 2.85 -19.90 -5.68
C PRO A 227 4.22 -20.12 -6.33
N VAL A 228 5.13 -20.74 -5.57
CA VAL A 228 6.50 -21.05 -5.99
C VAL A 228 6.90 -22.45 -5.50
N THR A 229 7.98 -22.99 -6.06
CA THR A 229 8.55 -24.26 -5.61
C THR A 229 9.70 -23.99 -4.64
N PRO A 230 9.67 -24.55 -3.42
CA PRO A 230 10.74 -24.36 -2.44
C PRO A 230 12.11 -24.71 -2.99
N GLY A 231 13.12 -23.88 -2.65
CA GLY A 231 14.51 -24.09 -3.03
C GLY A 231 14.85 -23.83 -4.51
N GLN A 232 13.89 -23.42 -5.33
CA GLN A 232 14.12 -22.99 -6.71
C GLN A 232 14.40 -21.50 -6.76
N THR A 233 15.17 -21.04 -7.74
CA THR A 233 15.45 -19.61 -7.94
C THR A 233 14.44 -18.99 -8.88
N TYR A 234 13.87 -17.86 -8.46
CA TYR A 234 12.94 -17.01 -9.22
C TYR A 234 13.56 -15.64 -9.43
N HIS A 235 13.30 -15.05 -10.58
CA HIS A 235 13.66 -13.67 -10.87
C HIS A 235 12.44 -12.77 -10.64
N LEU A 236 12.60 -11.71 -9.86
CA LEU A 236 11.59 -10.73 -9.53
C LEU A 236 11.97 -9.38 -10.10
N LYS A 237 10.98 -8.68 -10.67
CA LYS A 237 11.12 -7.33 -11.23
C LYS A 237 9.95 -6.47 -10.77
N LEU A 238 10.24 -5.47 -9.96
CA LEU A 238 9.31 -4.44 -9.53
C LEU A 238 9.51 -3.23 -10.43
N ALA A 239 8.47 -2.81 -11.15
CA ALA A 239 8.57 -1.71 -12.10
C ALA A 239 7.36 -0.79 -11.97
N VAL A 240 7.60 0.52 -11.84
CA VAL A 240 6.60 1.59 -11.91
C VAL A 240 6.97 2.53 -13.04
N SER A 241 6.00 3.07 -13.77
CA SER A 241 6.25 3.98 -14.89
C SER A 241 5.03 4.85 -15.17
N ASP A 242 5.29 6.05 -15.63
CA ASP A 242 4.28 6.92 -16.23
C ASP A 242 3.88 6.40 -17.61
N VAL A 243 2.64 6.69 -18.03
CA VAL A 243 2.07 6.25 -19.30
C VAL A 243 1.54 7.44 -20.11
N SER A 244 1.92 7.55 -21.35
CA SER A 244 1.61 8.60 -22.31
C SER A 244 2.52 9.82 -22.23
N ASP A 245 2.85 10.33 -21.06
CA ASP A 245 3.87 11.36 -20.85
C ASP A 245 4.61 11.11 -19.52
N GLY A 246 5.40 12.06 -19.03
CA GLY A 246 6.16 11.99 -17.78
C GLY A 246 5.80 13.14 -16.85
N ILE A 247 4.52 13.53 -16.80
CA ILE A 247 4.01 14.60 -15.95
C ILE A 247 3.10 13.94 -14.90
N PHE A 248 3.01 14.47 -13.69
CA PHE A 248 2.24 13.89 -12.59
C PHE A 248 2.75 12.51 -12.15
N ASN A 249 3.59 12.53 -11.16
CA ASN A 249 4.35 11.35 -10.76
C ASN A 249 3.50 10.29 -10.06
N THR A 250 3.91 9.05 -10.27
CA THR A 250 3.30 7.86 -9.68
C THR A 250 4.30 7.14 -8.80
N PHE A 251 3.83 6.62 -7.67
CA PHE A 251 4.65 6.00 -6.64
C PHE A 251 4.07 4.66 -6.20
N VAL A 252 4.97 3.72 -5.90
CA VAL A 252 4.62 2.49 -5.21
C VAL A 252 5.39 2.41 -3.89
N PHE A 253 4.63 2.26 -2.81
CA PHE A 253 5.15 2.08 -1.46
C PHE A 253 5.09 0.61 -1.11
N LEU A 254 6.23 0.00 -0.84
CA LEU A 254 6.31 -1.41 -0.44
C LEU A 254 6.69 -1.49 1.03
N LYS A 255 5.87 -2.18 1.80
CA LYS A 255 6.02 -2.28 3.25
C LYS A 255 7.30 -3.01 3.65
N ALA A 256 8.02 -2.45 4.60
CA ALA A 256 9.21 -3.09 5.17
C ALA A 256 8.86 -4.44 5.79
N ASN A 257 9.77 -5.40 5.68
CA ASN A 257 9.63 -6.75 6.23
C ASN A 257 8.37 -7.50 5.76
N SER A 258 7.81 -7.15 4.60
CA SER A 258 6.61 -7.81 4.06
C SER A 258 6.92 -8.87 3.01
N LEU A 259 8.08 -8.80 2.35
CA LEU A 259 8.51 -9.85 1.41
C LEU A 259 8.93 -11.09 2.19
N LYS A 260 8.13 -12.13 2.08
CA LYS A 260 8.33 -13.40 2.77
C LYS A 260 7.88 -14.59 1.93
N SER A 261 8.35 -15.76 2.32
CA SER A 261 7.91 -17.05 1.80
C SER A 261 7.37 -17.92 2.93
N GLY A 262 6.29 -18.62 2.66
CA GLY A 262 5.65 -19.50 3.63
C GLY A 262 5.27 -20.84 3.03
N THR A 263 4.92 -21.81 3.88
CA THR A 263 4.48 -23.14 3.49
C THR A 263 2.97 -23.22 3.26
N THR A 264 2.25 -22.18 3.58
CA THR A 264 0.80 -22.06 3.47
C THR A 264 0.47 -20.91 2.55
N GLY A 265 0.35 -21.19 1.25
CA GLY A 265 -0.13 -20.19 0.26
C GLY A 265 -1.59 -19.84 0.52
N PRO A 266 -2.13 -18.81 -0.17
CA PRO A 266 -3.49 -18.33 0.01
C PRO A 266 -4.58 -19.40 -0.17
N ASN A 267 -4.24 -20.60 -0.66
CA ASN A 267 -5.13 -21.76 -0.82
C ASN A 267 -4.81 -22.92 0.13
N ALA A 268 -3.83 -22.82 1.00
CA ALA A 268 -3.53 -23.87 1.97
C ALA A 268 -4.29 -23.59 3.27
N VAL A 269 -5.22 -24.48 3.59
CA VAL A 269 -5.91 -24.52 4.88
C VAL A 269 -4.90 -24.91 5.96
N SER A 270 -4.14 -23.92 6.46
CA SER A 270 -3.44 -24.05 7.74
C SER A 270 -3.27 -22.67 8.35
N SER A 271 -3.88 -22.48 9.50
CA SER A 271 -3.78 -21.32 10.40
C SER A 271 -3.59 -19.98 9.67
N ILE A 272 -4.66 -19.49 9.06
CA ILE A 272 -4.79 -18.04 8.84
C ILE A 272 -4.60 -17.44 10.23
N ASP A 273 -3.53 -16.71 10.44
CA ASP A 273 -3.39 -15.87 11.61
C ASP A 273 -4.69 -15.07 11.70
N ALA A 274 -5.30 -15.06 12.85
CA ALA A 274 -6.62 -14.47 13.06
C ALA A 274 -6.68 -12.99 12.63
N GLU A 275 -5.51 -12.34 12.48
CA GLU A 275 -5.35 -10.97 12.00
C GLU A 275 -5.72 -10.77 10.52
N ASN A 276 -5.52 -11.77 9.63
CA ASN A 276 -5.81 -11.65 8.20
C ASN A 276 -7.19 -12.17 7.79
N SER A 277 -7.95 -12.76 8.70
CA SER A 277 -9.29 -13.27 8.38
C SER A 277 -10.37 -12.19 8.31
N LEU A 278 -10.09 -11.01 8.85
CA LEU A 278 -11.00 -9.86 8.91
C LEU A 278 -10.31 -8.63 8.33
N GLN A 279 -10.85 -8.11 7.23
CA GLN A 279 -10.51 -6.78 6.73
C GLN A 279 -11.66 -5.83 7.04
N VAL A 280 -11.32 -4.69 7.63
CA VAL A 280 -12.27 -3.66 8.07
C VAL A 280 -11.79 -2.31 7.58
N TYR A 281 -12.60 -1.62 6.81
CA TYR A 281 -12.25 -0.31 6.26
C TYR A 281 -13.50 0.56 6.03
N PRO A 282 -13.35 1.87 6.08
CA PRO A 282 -12.18 2.61 6.56
C PRO A 282 -12.00 2.49 8.08
N SER A 283 -10.80 2.76 8.59
CA SER A 283 -10.53 2.78 10.04
C SER A 283 -11.14 4.02 10.74
N VAL A 284 -11.37 5.10 9.99
CA VAL A 284 -12.16 6.26 10.37
C VAL A 284 -13.41 6.25 9.49
N VAL A 285 -14.58 6.08 10.10
CA VAL A 285 -15.82 5.82 9.39
C VAL A 285 -16.85 6.90 9.70
N ASP A 286 -17.55 7.35 8.66
CA ASP A 286 -18.72 8.23 8.80
C ASP A 286 -20.01 7.41 8.74
N ASP A 287 -20.51 7.06 7.57
CA ASP A 287 -21.83 6.42 7.42
C ASP A 287 -21.78 4.91 7.20
N GLN A 288 -20.73 4.38 6.61
CA GLN A 288 -20.66 2.98 6.19
C GLN A 288 -19.30 2.36 6.50
N LEU A 289 -19.32 1.23 7.20
CA LEU A 289 -18.17 0.39 7.46
C LEU A 289 -18.21 -0.82 6.52
N GLN A 290 -17.12 -1.05 5.81
CA GLN A 290 -16.97 -2.23 4.95
C GLN A 290 -16.23 -3.32 5.72
N ILE A 291 -16.71 -4.54 5.61
CA ILE A 291 -16.11 -5.71 6.22
C ILE A 291 -15.95 -6.78 5.16
N GLN A 292 -14.74 -7.26 5.01
CA GLN A 292 -14.44 -8.42 4.19
C GLN A 292 -14.11 -9.61 5.07
N ASN A 293 -14.88 -10.68 4.94
CA ASN A 293 -14.59 -11.96 5.56
C ASN A 293 -13.77 -12.83 4.60
N ASN A 294 -12.52 -13.09 4.95
CA ASN A 294 -11.62 -13.98 4.21
C ASN A 294 -11.52 -15.38 4.87
N SER A 295 -12.36 -15.66 5.87
CA SER A 295 -12.39 -16.96 6.54
C SER A 295 -13.07 -18.03 5.70
N GLN A 296 -12.51 -19.23 5.67
CA GLN A 296 -13.09 -20.40 5.00
C GLN A 296 -14.29 -21.01 5.74
N GLU A 297 -14.63 -20.49 6.91
CA GLU A 297 -15.75 -20.94 7.70
C GLU A 297 -16.72 -19.80 8.03
N PRO A 298 -17.99 -20.10 8.34
CA PRO A 298 -18.94 -19.10 8.77
C PRO A 298 -18.47 -18.37 10.04
N VAL A 299 -18.72 -17.06 10.09
CA VAL A 299 -18.25 -16.22 11.20
C VAL A 299 -19.38 -15.47 11.86
N GLN A 300 -19.24 -15.20 13.15
CA GLN A 300 -20.06 -14.26 13.90
C GLN A 300 -19.33 -12.93 13.95
N LEU A 301 -19.90 -11.95 13.27
CA LEU A 301 -19.46 -10.56 13.32
C LEU A 301 -20.16 -9.83 14.46
N SER A 302 -19.41 -9.07 15.25
CA SER A 302 -19.93 -8.21 16.33
C SER A 302 -19.23 -6.85 16.30
N LEU A 303 -19.98 -5.78 16.53
CA LEU A 303 -19.44 -4.45 16.77
C LEU A 303 -19.65 -4.10 18.24
N LEU A 304 -18.59 -3.75 18.93
CA LEU A 304 -18.59 -3.44 20.36
C LEU A 304 -18.20 -1.96 20.57
N ASP A 305 -18.86 -1.28 21.51
CA ASP A 305 -18.43 0.03 21.98
C ASP A 305 -17.19 -0.07 22.91
N ILE A 306 -16.68 1.08 23.37
CA ILE A 306 -15.51 1.14 24.27
C ILE A 306 -15.72 0.43 25.62
N ASN A 307 -16.97 0.21 26.02
CA ASN A 307 -17.33 -0.48 27.26
C ASN A 307 -17.53 -1.99 27.02
N GLY A 308 -17.30 -2.47 25.79
CA GLY A 308 -17.53 -3.87 25.42
C GLY A 308 -18.99 -4.21 25.16
N LYS A 309 -19.91 -3.23 25.14
CA LYS A 309 -21.32 -3.45 24.83
C LYS A 309 -21.47 -3.72 23.34
N GLN A 310 -22.12 -4.82 22.99
CA GLN A 310 -22.42 -5.17 21.60
C GLN A 310 -23.51 -4.27 21.04
N VAL A 311 -23.17 -3.50 20.00
CA VAL A 311 -24.09 -2.56 19.30
C VAL A 311 -24.58 -3.11 17.97
N PHE A 312 -23.87 -4.09 17.39
CA PHE A 312 -24.26 -4.78 16.17
C PHE A 312 -23.81 -6.24 16.20
N LYS A 313 -24.58 -7.13 15.57
CA LYS A 313 -24.24 -8.56 15.47
C LYS A 313 -24.85 -9.15 14.19
N GLN A 314 -24.05 -9.88 13.44
CA GLN A 314 -24.49 -10.58 12.22
C GLN A 314 -23.66 -11.84 12.01
N LYS A 315 -24.31 -12.87 11.46
CA LYS A 315 -23.63 -14.07 11.01
C LYS A 315 -23.34 -13.94 9.52
N LEU A 316 -22.08 -14.16 9.11
CA LEU A 316 -21.66 -14.16 7.73
C LEU A 316 -21.34 -15.58 7.28
N ALA A 317 -21.62 -15.87 6.02
CA ALA A 317 -21.23 -17.15 5.39
C ALA A 317 -19.69 -17.25 5.29
N ALA A 318 -19.21 -18.43 4.93
CA ALA A 318 -17.82 -18.65 4.59
C ALA A 318 -17.43 -17.85 3.33
N TYR A 319 -16.12 -17.60 3.18
CA TYR A 319 -15.46 -16.86 2.10
C TYR A 319 -16.03 -17.08 0.69
N PRO A 320 -16.01 -16.03 -0.18
CA PRO A 320 -15.76 -14.62 0.12
C PRO A 320 -17.08 -13.88 0.45
N VAL A 321 -17.12 -13.11 1.53
CA VAL A 321 -18.28 -12.28 1.85
C VAL A 321 -17.86 -10.86 2.16
N HIS A 322 -18.42 -9.91 1.41
CA HIS A 322 -18.36 -8.49 1.70
C HIS A 322 -19.64 -8.06 2.42
N GLN A 323 -19.50 -7.31 3.47
CA GLN A 323 -20.62 -6.80 4.25
C GLN A 323 -20.44 -5.31 4.54
N THR A 324 -21.45 -4.53 4.21
CA THR A 324 -21.55 -3.12 4.62
C THR A 324 -22.38 -3.01 5.88
N ILE A 325 -21.85 -2.32 6.89
CA ILE A 325 -22.57 -2.01 8.14
C ILE A 325 -22.89 -0.52 8.14
N PRO A 326 -24.19 -0.14 8.23
CA PRO A 326 -24.56 1.26 8.40
C PRO A 326 -24.12 1.74 9.79
N MET A 327 -23.39 2.84 9.83
CA MET A 327 -22.85 3.45 11.05
C MET A 327 -23.60 4.72 11.48
N SER A 328 -24.51 5.21 10.64
CA SER A 328 -25.24 6.47 10.86
C SER A 328 -26.07 6.51 12.16
N ALA A 329 -26.49 5.36 12.67
CA ALA A 329 -27.25 5.27 13.94
C ALA A 329 -26.33 5.21 15.17
N LEU A 330 -25.04 5.13 15.00
CA LEU A 330 -24.08 5.03 16.10
C LEU A 330 -23.51 6.40 16.45
N THR A 331 -23.25 6.61 17.73
CA THR A 331 -22.63 7.85 18.23
C THR A 331 -21.16 7.93 17.83
N GLN A 332 -20.65 9.13 17.68
CA GLN A 332 -19.23 9.38 17.48
C GLN A 332 -18.40 8.71 18.59
N GLY A 333 -17.33 8.02 18.21
CA GLY A 333 -16.45 7.35 19.16
C GLY A 333 -15.74 6.13 18.61
N MET A 334 -15.00 5.49 19.49
CA MET A 334 -14.22 4.29 19.15
C MET A 334 -15.08 3.03 19.28
N TYR A 335 -14.95 2.14 18.30
CA TYR A 335 -15.60 0.84 18.27
C TYR A 335 -14.60 -0.27 17.94
N PHE A 336 -14.93 -1.49 18.37
CA PHE A 336 -14.18 -2.69 18.05
C PHE A 336 -15.03 -3.61 17.18
N VAL A 337 -14.54 -3.93 15.98
CA VAL A 337 -15.13 -4.96 15.13
C VAL A 337 -14.51 -6.29 15.53
N GLN A 338 -15.31 -7.23 15.95
CA GLN A 338 -14.88 -8.56 16.34
C GLN A 338 -15.52 -9.61 15.42
N MET A 339 -14.71 -10.50 14.88
CA MET A 339 -15.14 -11.63 14.10
C MET A 339 -14.75 -12.93 14.81
N ARG A 340 -15.72 -13.77 15.11
CA ARG A 340 -15.51 -15.10 15.70
C ARG A 340 -15.85 -16.16 14.67
N GLN A 341 -14.90 -17.00 14.34
CA GLN A 341 -15.09 -18.19 13.52
C GLN A 341 -15.92 -19.22 14.26
N LEU A 342 -16.94 -19.79 13.60
CA LEU A 342 -17.95 -20.59 14.30
C LEU A 342 -17.58 -22.07 14.48
N GLN A 343 -16.59 -22.54 13.72
CA GLN A 343 -16.11 -23.94 13.82
C GLN A 343 -14.84 -24.01 14.66
N SER A 344 -13.83 -23.19 14.34
CA SER A 344 -12.55 -23.17 15.06
C SER A 344 -12.59 -22.40 16.38
N GLY A 345 -13.57 -21.50 16.55
CA GLY A 345 -13.69 -20.62 17.72
C GLY A 345 -12.69 -19.45 17.72
N ARG A 346 -11.85 -19.32 16.70
CA ARG A 346 -10.87 -18.22 16.60
C ARG A 346 -11.55 -16.86 16.56
N VAL A 347 -10.89 -15.86 17.14
CA VAL A 347 -11.39 -14.49 17.20
C VAL A 347 -10.35 -13.55 16.63
N SER A 348 -10.76 -12.70 15.69
CA SER A 348 -10.01 -11.54 15.23
C SER A 348 -10.75 -10.25 15.59
N SER A 349 -10.01 -9.16 15.80
CA SER A 349 -10.60 -7.87 16.10
C SER A 349 -9.86 -6.73 15.41
N SER A 350 -10.61 -5.70 15.04
CA SER A 350 -10.10 -4.47 14.45
C SER A 350 -10.71 -3.27 15.14
N ARG A 351 -9.98 -2.17 15.23
CA ARG A 351 -10.43 -0.92 15.83
C ARG A 351 -10.81 0.09 14.75
N ILE A 352 -11.94 0.76 14.95
CA ILE A 352 -12.44 1.83 14.09
C ILE A 352 -12.84 3.05 14.92
N PHE A 353 -12.85 4.21 14.30
CA PHE A 353 -13.34 5.46 14.88
C PHE A 353 -14.52 5.99 14.05
N LYS A 354 -15.70 6.13 14.66
CA LYS A 354 -16.89 6.76 14.07
C LYS A 354 -16.79 8.27 14.27
N GLN A 355 -16.84 9.02 13.18
CA GLN A 355 -16.94 10.49 13.16
C GLN A 355 -18.37 10.97 13.32
#